data_d3977693b9a872ae73d425870597f4e8
#
_entry.id   d3977693b9a872ae73d425870597f4e8
#
_cell.length_a   1.000
_cell.length_b   1.000
_cell.length_c   1.000
_cell.angle_alpha   90.00
_cell.angle_beta   90.00
_cell.angle_gamma   90.00
#
_symmetry.space_group_name_H-M   'P 1'
#
loop_
_entity.id
_entity.type
_entity.pdbx_description
1 polymer ?
#
loop_
_entity_poly.entity_id
_entity_poly.type
_entity_poly.pdbx_seq_one_letter_code
_entity_poly.pdbx_strand_id
1 'polypeptide(L)'
;YETGFSSNPIGSFLLNMSLFYKDISSQPGWVYYQNMNGTVQVNRIENNNYEDIRGLELTIKKNTGRFFTGMMNYTYLVQSSGYFGLLSQFQDPNMQRDYESLNRYDSKPRPRPYFRTIANFKLPKEFGPKIFGKLPLGNWNSSFIFNYKAGAFETYNPQGLPGVSDNVQWKSTYSADARVIKRFDFNNVKLDLFLDINNLFNSKFLSYAGFSDYYDYVDYLESLRFPWEEGKEKGNDRIGDYRNWSTEYKPYNPKDWENPTDADTKILERKAYIDMPNIRSTSFLNPRDVFFGVNVHF
;
A
#
# COMPACT_ATOMS: atom_id res chain seq x y z
N TYR A 1 18.07 13.86 -12.45
CA TYR A 1 18.15 13.55 -13.87
C TYR A 1 16.83 12.92 -14.28
N GLU A 2 16.29 13.33 -15.43
CA GLU A 2 15.07 12.79 -16.00
C GLU A 2 15.21 12.70 -17.51
N THR A 3 14.74 11.61 -18.09
CA THR A 3 14.62 11.43 -19.52
C THR A 3 13.31 10.74 -19.84
N GLY A 4 12.70 11.06 -20.96
CA GLY A 4 11.44 10.48 -21.32
C GLY A 4 11.07 10.73 -22.76
N PHE A 5 9.98 10.13 -23.18
CA PHE A 5 9.40 10.39 -24.48
C PHE A 5 7.88 10.47 -24.40
N SER A 6 7.31 11.18 -25.36
CA SER A 6 5.88 11.28 -25.57
C SER A 6 5.57 10.90 -27.01
N SER A 7 4.57 10.06 -27.23
CA SER A 7 4.20 9.58 -28.56
C SER A 7 2.70 9.35 -28.65
N ASN A 8 2.20 9.48 -29.89
CA ASN A 8 0.83 9.11 -30.26
C ASN A 8 0.85 7.86 -31.18
N PRO A 9 1.11 6.67 -30.62
CA PRO A 9 1.30 5.48 -31.45
C PRO A 9 0.03 5.03 -32.20
N ILE A 10 -1.13 5.32 -31.63
CA ILE A 10 -2.43 4.90 -32.19
C ILE A 10 -3.42 6.07 -32.03
N GLY A 11 -3.54 6.90 -33.05
CA GLY A 11 -4.56 7.93 -33.19
C GLY A 11 -4.83 8.76 -31.93
N SER A 12 -5.85 8.42 -31.17
CA SER A 12 -6.28 9.18 -30.00
C SER A 12 -5.60 8.80 -28.68
N PHE A 13 -4.60 7.92 -28.73
CA PHE A 13 -3.85 7.54 -27.53
C PHE A 13 -2.54 8.31 -27.44
N LEU A 14 -2.29 8.89 -26.28
CA LEU A 14 -1.04 9.52 -25.90
C LEU A 14 -0.31 8.59 -24.92
N LEU A 15 0.91 8.23 -25.27
CA LEU A 15 1.83 7.46 -24.44
C LEU A 15 2.94 8.39 -23.94
N ASN A 16 3.11 8.50 -22.63
CA ASN A 16 4.23 9.18 -22.01
C ASN A 16 5.00 8.18 -21.16
N MET A 17 6.30 8.16 -21.31
CA MET A 17 7.21 7.38 -20.49
C MET A 17 8.32 8.27 -19.98
N SER A 18 8.63 8.21 -18.71
CA SER A 18 9.68 8.95 -18.05
C SER A 18 10.50 8.03 -17.15
N LEU A 19 11.80 8.13 -17.24
CA LEU A 19 12.77 7.52 -16.36
C LEU A 19 13.42 8.64 -15.55
N PHE A 20 13.49 8.49 -14.24
CA PHE A 20 14.07 9.52 -13.38
C PHE A 20 14.99 8.93 -12.33
N TYR A 21 15.97 9.75 -11.98
CA TYR A 21 16.88 9.54 -10.87
C TYR A 21 17.03 10.86 -10.12
N LYS A 22 16.71 10.82 -8.81
CA LYS A 22 16.85 11.95 -7.90
C LYS A 22 17.80 11.54 -6.80
N ASP A 23 18.85 12.33 -6.63
CA ASP A 23 19.81 12.22 -5.55
C ASP A 23 19.62 13.46 -4.68
N ILE A 24 19.22 13.26 -3.44
CA ILE A 24 18.93 14.30 -2.49
C ILE A 24 19.88 14.09 -1.31
N SER A 25 20.84 14.97 -1.19
CA SER A 25 21.85 14.92 -0.13
C SER A 25 21.67 16.05 0.87
N SER A 26 22.37 15.95 1.99
CA SER A 26 22.41 16.99 3.03
C SER A 26 21.04 17.31 3.64
N GLN A 27 20.17 16.31 3.75
CA GLN A 27 18.92 16.47 4.46
C GLN A 27 19.15 16.53 5.98
N PRO A 28 18.38 17.34 6.71
CA PRO A 28 18.51 17.43 8.16
C PRO A 28 18.08 16.13 8.84
N GLY A 29 18.89 15.66 9.77
CA GLY A 29 18.61 14.50 10.61
C GLY A 29 19.09 14.72 12.04
N TRP A 30 18.52 13.95 12.95
CA TRP A 30 18.93 13.99 14.35
C TRP A 30 20.15 13.09 14.56
N VAL A 31 21.19 13.64 15.20
CA VAL A 31 22.37 12.93 15.68
C VAL A 31 22.44 13.02 17.19
N TYR A 32 22.57 11.88 17.82
CA TYR A 32 22.69 11.75 19.26
C TYR A 32 24.16 11.81 19.69
N TYR A 33 24.46 12.63 20.68
CA TYR A 33 25.78 12.77 21.28
C TYR A 33 25.75 12.42 22.75
N GLN A 34 26.69 11.60 23.19
CA GLN A 34 26.86 11.22 24.58
C GLN A 34 28.30 11.39 25.01
N ASN A 35 28.51 12.03 26.19
CA ASN A 35 29.82 12.16 26.78
C ASN A 35 30.33 10.81 27.35
N MET A 36 31.61 10.76 27.71
CA MET A 36 32.28 9.54 28.17
C MET A 36 31.61 8.88 29.38
N ASN A 37 31.03 9.65 30.28
CA ASN A 37 30.40 9.14 31.48
C ASN A 37 28.86 8.93 31.36
N GLY A 38 28.29 9.15 30.17
CA GLY A 38 26.85 9.04 29.94
C GLY A 38 26.00 10.08 30.64
N THR A 39 26.61 11.07 31.31
CA THR A 39 25.91 12.08 32.12
C THR A 39 25.33 13.23 31.29
N VAL A 40 25.93 13.49 30.13
CA VAL A 40 25.48 14.51 29.19
C VAL A 40 25.06 13.83 27.89
N GLN A 41 23.83 14.06 27.49
CA GLN A 41 23.22 13.52 26.27
C GLN A 41 22.56 14.67 25.52
N VAL A 42 22.90 14.86 24.26
CA VAL A 42 22.40 15.95 23.43
C VAL A 42 21.99 15.41 22.07
N ASN A 43 20.80 15.79 21.62
CA ASN A 43 20.39 15.59 20.22
C ASN A 43 20.65 16.87 19.44
N ARG A 44 21.33 16.75 18.31
CA ARG A 44 21.64 17.84 17.41
C ARG A 44 21.14 17.53 16.02
N ILE A 45 20.64 18.54 15.32
CA ILE A 45 20.28 18.43 13.91
C ILE A 45 21.55 18.63 13.08
N GLU A 46 21.82 17.68 12.20
CA GLU A 46 22.91 17.73 11.22
C GLU A 46 22.39 17.40 9.82
N ASN A 47 23.09 17.89 8.80
CA ASN A 47 22.73 17.65 7.40
C ASN A 47 23.42 16.38 6.89
N ASN A 48 23.12 15.25 7.50
CA ASN A 48 23.78 13.97 7.25
C ASN A 48 22.89 12.93 6.55
N ASN A 49 21.63 13.24 6.29
CA ASN A 49 20.74 12.32 5.59
C ASN A 49 20.82 12.47 4.07
N TYR A 50 20.59 11.38 3.39
CA TYR A 50 20.44 11.34 1.94
C TYR A 50 19.25 10.50 1.52
N GLU A 51 18.77 10.75 0.33
CA GLU A 51 17.71 9.98 -0.31
C GLU A 51 18.03 9.80 -1.80
N ASP A 52 17.99 8.58 -2.26
CA ASP A 52 18.14 8.20 -3.66
C ASP A 52 16.80 7.66 -4.14
N ILE A 53 16.22 8.30 -5.15
CA ILE A 53 14.93 7.92 -5.71
C ILE A 53 15.12 7.69 -7.20
N ARG A 54 14.79 6.49 -7.65
CA ARG A 54 14.84 6.12 -9.06
C ARG A 54 13.57 5.40 -9.47
N GLY A 55 13.15 5.64 -10.68
CA GLY A 55 11.89 5.06 -11.12
C GLY A 55 11.58 5.22 -12.58
N LEU A 56 10.48 4.59 -12.92
CA LEU A 56 9.84 4.63 -14.22
C LEU A 56 8.39 5.08 -14.02
N GLU A 57 7.96 6.05 -14.81
CA GLU A 57 6.56 6.43 -14.94
C GLU A 57 6.08 6.14 -16.36
N LEU A 58 4.93 5.49 -16.45
CA LEU A 58 4.26 5.19 -17.71
C LEU A 58 2.83 5.70 -17.63
N THR A 59 2.47 6.61 -18.52
CA THR A 59 1.12 7.14 -18.62
C THR A 59 0.56 6.89 -20.02
N ILE A 60 -0.61 6.27 -20.08
CA ILE A 60 -1.39 6.10 -21.28
C ILE A 60 -2.68 6.91 -21.14
N LYS A 61 -2.94 7.80 -22.07
CA LYS A 61 -4.11 8.65 -22.08
C LYS A 61 -4.88 8.52 -23.38
N LYS A 62 -6.21 8.48 -23.27
CA LYS A 62 -7.14 8.62 -24.37
C LYS A 62 -8.11 9.76 -24.04
N ASN A 63 -7.83 10.96 -24.53
CA ASN A 63 -8.61 12.16 -24.20
C ASN A 63 -9.87 12.31 -25.07
N THR A 64 -9.89 11.74 -26.24
CA THR A 64 -11.00 11.83 -27.21
C THR A 64 -11.51 10.46 -27.59
N GLY A 65 -12.81 10.32 -27.72
CA GLY A 65 -13.46 9.08 -28.15
C GLY A 65 -14.97 9.15 -28.01
N ARG A 66 -15.66 8.49 -28.92
CA ARG A 66 -17.14 8.46 -28.92
C ARG A 66 -17.69 7.65 -27.73
N PHE A 67 -17.02 6.57 -27.39
CA PHE A 67 -17.51 5.59 -26.39
C PHE A 67 -16.64 5.49 -25.17
N PHE A 68 -15.35 5.79 -25.29
CA PHE A 68 -14.38 5.57 -24.24
C PHE A 68 -13.34 6.69 -24.20
N THR A 69 -13.09 7.21 -23.01
CA THR A 69 -11.94 8.05 -22.67
C THR A 69 -11.35 7.56 -21.37
N GLY A 70 -10.08 7.80 -21.13
CA GLY A 70 -9.47 7.34 -19.89
C GLY A 70 -7.98 7.61 -19.80
N MET A 71 -7.45 7.29 -18.65
CA MET A 71 -6.04 7.43 -18.33
C MET A 71 -5.59 6.25 -17.48
N MET A 72 -4.43 5.75 -17.75
CA MET A 72 -3.72 4.76 -16.96
C MET A 72 -2.35 5.32 -16.61
N ASN A 73 -1.99 5.27 -15.37
CA ASN A 73 -0.67 5.63 -14.87
C ASN A 73 -0.08 4.46 -14.10
N TYR A 74 1.15 4.12 -14.41
CA TYR A 74 1.94 3.14 -13.69
C TYR A 74 3.25 3.80 -13.26
N THR A 75 3.56 3.71 -11.98
CA THR A 75 4.81 4.21 -11.41
C THR A 75 5.53 3.04 -10.74
N TYR A 76 6.75 2.80 -11.15
CA TYR A 76 7.67 1.90 -10.48
C TYR A 76 8.74 2.74 -9.80
N LEU A 77 8.71 2.76 -8.47
CA LEU A 77 9.57 3.58 -7.65
C LEU A 77 10.45 2.70 -6.77
N VAL A 78 11.73 2.98 -6.77
CA VAL A 78 12.69 2.41 -5.82
C VAL A 78 13.32 3.58 -5.06
N GLN A 79 13.18 3.55 -3.77
CA GLN A 79 13.68 4.57 -2.86
C GLN A 79 14.66 3.93 -1.89
N SER A 80 15.83 4.47 -1.76
CA SER A 80 16.76 4.21 -0.67
C SER A 80 17.00 5.51 0.08
N SER A 81 17.00 5.42 1.38
CA SER A 81 17.34 6.54 2.26
C SER A 81 18.35 6.05 3.29
N GLY A 82 19.17 6.94 3.76
CA GLY A 82 20.19 6.63 4.73
C GLY A 82 20.83 7.90 5.26
N TYR A 83 21.98 7.75 5.85
CA TYR A 83 22.73 8.87 6.42
C TYR A 83 24.23 8.68 6.17
N PHE A 84 24.91 9.79 6.06
CA PHE A 84 26.36 9.84 6.00
C PHE A 84 26.91 9.92 7.41
N GLY A 85 27.80 9.01 7.77
CA GLY A 85 28.35 8.92 9.11
C GLY A 85 27.47 8.14 10.06
N LEU A 86 27.36 8.59 11.28
CA LEU A 86 26.70 7.88 12.35
C LEU A 86 25.56 8.71 12.94
N LEU A 87 24.45 8.05 13.29
CA LEU A 87 23.34 8.68 13.99
C LEU A 87 23.60 8.87 15.49
N SER A 88 24.63 8.22 16.03
CA SER A 88 25.06 8.38 17.42
C SER A 88 26.56 8.53 17.50
N GLN A 89 26.99 9.44 18.32
CA GLN A 89 28.39 9.77 18.60
C GLN A 89 28.65 9.60 20.08
N PHE A 90 29.47 8.62 20.43
CA PHE A 90 29.84 8.33 21.80
C PHE A 90 31.29 8.77 22.03
N GLN A 91 31.56 9.52 23.10
CA GLN A 91 32.91 9.82 23.48
C GLN A 91 33.68 8.62 24.05
N ASP A 92 32.93 7.62 24.58
CA ASP A 92 33.53 6.34 24.97
C ASP A 92 33.91 5.53 23.71
N PRO A 93 35.21 5.22 23.51
CA PRO A 93 35.67 4.52 22.30
C PRO A 93 35.11 3.08 22.19
N ASN A 94 34.78 2.43 23.30
CA ASN A 94 34.24 1.10 23.25
C ASN A 94 32.77 1.12 22.81
N MET A 95 32.00 2.01 23.41
CA MET A 95 30.60 2.23 22.99
C MET A 95 30.53 2.67 21.53
N GLN A 96 31.42 3.56 21.09
CA GLN A 96 31.48 4.00 19.70
C GLN A 96 31.75 2.84 18.75
N ARG A 97 32.74 1.99 19.06
CA ARG A 97 33.10 0.81 18.26
C ARG A 97 31.96 -0.19 18.19
N ASP A 98 31.31 -0.44 19.32
CA ASP A 98 30.17 -1.37 19.38
C ASP A 98 29.02 -0.84 18.53
N TYR A 99 28.70 0.44 18.63
CA TYR A 99 27.70 1.10 17.81
C TYR A 99 28.05 1.03 16.31
N GLU A 100 29.29 1.34 15.94
CA GLU A 100 29.73 1.26 14.53
C GLU A 100 29.66 -0.17 13.98
N SER A 101 29.90 -1.17 14.82
CA SER A 101 29.79 -2.57 14.40
C SER A 101 28.36 -2.99 14.09
N LEU A 102 27.37 -2.40 14.77
CA LEU A 102 25.95 -2.70 14.62
C LEU A 102 25.28 -1.95 13.45
N ASN A 103 25.77 -0.73 13.14
CA ASN A 103 25.10 0.19 12.21
C ASN A 103 25.62 0.14 10.76
N ARG A 104 26.25 -0.96 10.34
CA ARG A 104 26.78 -1.11 8.97
C ARG A 104 25.77 -1.45 7.89
N TYR A 105 24.47 -1.45 8.21
CA TYR A 105 23.48 -2.01 7.31
C TYR A 105 22.54 -0.92 6.81
N ASP A 106 22.78 -0.48 5.58
CA ASP A 106 21.81 0.28 4.82
C ASP A 106 20.58 -0.58 4.51
N SER A 107 19.41 -0.02 4.66
CA SER A 107 18.19 -0.67 4.24
C SER A 107 18.24 -0.95 2.75
N LYS A 108 17.96 -2.18 2.34
CA LYS A 108 17.92 -2.52 0.91
C LYS A 108 16.78 -1.77 0.24
N PRO A 109 17.04 -1.04 -0.85
CA PRO A 109 15.99 -0.35 -1.57
C PRO A 109 14.94 -1.35 -2.09
N ARG A 110 13.68 -1.08 -1.80
CA ARG A 110 12.56 -1.94 -2.16
C ARG A 110 11.62 -1.22 -3.12
N PRO A 111 11.20 -1.86 -4.20
CA PRO A 111 10.28 -1.25 -5.14
C PRO A 111 8.87 -1.12 -4.55
N ARG A 112 8.23 0.02 -4.83
CA ARG A 112 6.85 0.32 -4.44
C ARG A 112 6.02 0.67 -5.68
N PRO A 113 5.64 -0.31 -6.50
CA PRO A 113 4.82 -0.04 -7.67
C PRO A 113 3.43 0.48 -7.28
N TYR A 114 3.00 1.45 -8.04
CA TYR A 114 1.69 2.08 -7.94
C TYR A 114 1.03 2.09 -9.33
N PHE A 115 -0.24 1.79 -9.37
CA PHE A 115 -1.03 1.81 -10.59
C PHE A 115 -2.36 2.53 -10.35
N ARG A 116 -2.73 3.42 -11.26
CA ARG A 116 -4.01 4.10 -11.26
C ARG A 116 -4.63 4.10 -12.63
N THR A 117 -5.92 3.80 -12.70
CA THR A 117 -6.71 3.89 -13.92
C THR A 117 -7.95 4.70 -13.67
N ILE A 118 -8.28 5.56 -14.62
CA ILE A 118 -9.55 6.25 -14.72
C ILE A 118 -10.11 5.91 -16.09
N ALA A 119 -11.29 5.30 -16.12
CA ALA A 119 -11.98 4.90 -17.35
C ALA A 119 -13.37 5.51 -17.39
N ASN A 120 -13.70 6.19 -18.47
CA ASN A 120 -15.03 6.78 -18.67
C ASN A 120 -15.63 6.18 -19.94
N PHE A 121 -16.82 5.64 -19.79
CA PHE A 121 -17.61 5.08 -20.88
C PHE A 121 -18.84 5.94 -21.10
N LYS A 122 -19.13 6.23 -22.35
CA LYS A 122 -20.27 7.04 -22.73
C LYS A 122 -21.01 6.35 -23.88
N LEU A 123 -22.28 6.03 -23.67
CA LEU A 123 -23.16 5.56 -24.71
C LEU A 123 -23.99 6.74 -25.22
N PRO A 124 -23.85 7.14 -26.49
CA PRO A 124 -24.60 8.24 -27.07
C PRO A 124 -26.12 8.01 -27.01
N LYS A 125 -26.91 9.06 -27.14
CA LYS A 125 -28.38 9.02 -27.08
C LYS A 125 -28.97 7.99 -28.06
N GLU A 126 -28.37 7.86 -29.23
CA GLU A 126 -28.83 7.01 -30.32
C GLU A 126 -28.27 5.60 -30.30
N PHE A 127 -27.67 5.18 -29.19
CA PHE A 127 -26.99 3.88 -29.07
C PHE A 127 -27.98 2.75 -28.79
N GLY A 128 -27.84 1.65 -29.55
CA GLY A 128 -28.52 0.39 -29.35
C GLY A 128 -29.82 0.19 -30.16
N PRO A 129 -30.48 -0.96 -29.99
CA PRO A 129 -31.73 -1.24 -30.68
C PRO A 129 -32.90 -0.42 -30.09
N LYS A 130 -33.87 -0.12 -30.94
CA LYS A 130 -35.14 0.46 -30.51
C LYS A 130 -36.04 -0.63 -29.93
N ILE A 131 -36.46 -0.44 -28.69
CA ILE A 131 -37.41 -1.30 -27.96
C ILE A 131 -38.63 -0.44 -27.63
N PHE A 132 -39.79 -0.80 -28.15
CA PHE A 132 -41.02 -0.01 -28.03
C PHE A 132 -40.83 1.49 -28.41
N GLY A 133 -40.09 1.74 -29.49
CA GLY A 133 -39.82 3.09 -29.99
C GLY A 133 -38.79 3.92 -29.18
N LYS A 134 -38.25 3.40 -28.11
CA LYS A 134 -37.26 4.02 -27.25
C LYS A 134 -35.88 3.35 -27.39
N LEU A 135 -34.83 4.09 -27.08
CA LEU A 135 -33.42 3.60 -27.09
C LEU A 135 -32.94 3.43 -25.64
N PRO A 136 -33.22 2.29 -24.98
CA PRO A 136 -32.92 2.10 -23.56
C PRO A 136 -31.43 2.09 -23.27
N LEU A 137 -30.58 1.71 -24.24
CA LEU A 137 -29.12 1.70 -24.11
C LEU A 137 -28.46 3.04 -24.40
N GLY A 138 -29.20 4.06 -24.87
CA GLY A 138 -28.66 5.38 -25.08
C GLY A 138 -28.50 6.19 -23.79
N ASN A 139 -27.70 7.27 -23.83
CA ASN A 139 -27.51 8.21 -22.72
C ASN A 139 -27.01 7.57 -21.41
N TRP A 140 -26.18 6.56 -21.48
CA TRP A 140 -25.46 6.06 -20.33
C TRP A 140 -24.06 6.68 -20.26
N ASN A 141 -23.66 7.09 -19.05
CA ASN A 141 -22.29 7.47 -18.73
C ASN A 141 -21.84 6.66 -17.52
N SER A 142 -20.69 6.07 -17.60
CA SER A 142 -20.09 5.41 -16.46
C SER A 142 -18.64 5.81 -16.32
N SER A 143 -18.21 6.02 -15.10
CA SER A 143 -16.83 6.26 -14.73
C SER A 143 -16.37 5.20 -13.74
N PHE A 144 -15.14 4.80 -13.90
CA PHE A 144 -14.48 3.80 -13.08
C PHE A 144 -13.10 4.32 -12.70
N ILE A 145 -12.78 4.25 -11.42
CA ILE A 145 -11.47 4.62 -10.88
C ILE A 145 -10.94 3.39 -10.18
N PHE A 146 -9.72 2.98 -10.54
CA PHE A 146 -9.02 1.90 -9.89
C PHE A 146 -7.66 2.36 -9.44
N ASN A 147 -7.30 2.04 -8.20
CA ASN A 147 -6.00 2.29 -7.61
C ASN A 147 -5.43 0.99 -7.06
N TYR A 148 -4.16 0.77 -7.30
CA TYR A 148 -3.37 -0.31 -6.72
C TYR A 148 -2.09 0.28 -6.15
N LYS A 149 -1.70 -0.17 -4.96
CA LYS A 149 -0.45 0.19 -4.30
C LYS A 149 0.17 -1.06 -3.70
N ALA A 150 1.42 -1.32 -4.04
CA ALA A 150 2.18 -2.39 -3.40
C ALA A 150 2.35 -2.11 -1.89
N GLY A 151 2.33 -3.16 -1.10
CA GLY A 151 2.54 -3.07 0.33
C GLY A 151 3.91 -2.51 0.68
N ALA A 152 3.98 -1.76 1.76
CA ALA A 152 5.23 -1.31 2.34
C ALA A 152 6.04 -2.50 2.87
N PHE A 153 7.35 -2.32 2.97
CA PHE A 153 8.22 -3.28 3.63
C PHE A 153 8.45 -2.85 5.07
N GLU A 154 8.50 -3.83 5.95
CA GLU A 154 8.77 -3.67 7.37
C GLU A 154 9.90 -4.61 7.79
N THR A 155 10.63 -4.22 8.82
CA THR A 155 11.68 -5.05 9.40
C THR A 155 11.11 -5.84 10.57
N TYR A 156 11.07 -7.15 10.42
CA TYR A 156 10.83 -8.06 11.51
C TYR A 156 12.15 -8.71 11.94
N ASN A 157 12.72 -8.23 13.04
CA ASN A 157 14.04 -8.66 13.53
C ASN A 157 14.07 -8.63 15.08
N PRO A 158 13.31 -9.50 15.74
CA PRO A 158 13.20 -9.51 17.21
C PRO A 158 14.52 -9.88 17.91
N GLN A 159 15.43 -10.55 17.20
CA GLN A 159 16.73 -10.95 17.73
C GLN A 159 17.83 -9.92 17.48
N GLY A 160 17.53 -8.82 16.80
CA GLY A 160 18.51 -7.78 16.47
C GLY A 160 19.65 -8.25 15.57
N LEU A 161 19.40 -9.24 14.69
CA LEU A 161 20.43 -9.80 13.82
C LEU A 161 20.92 -8.75 12.82
N PRO A 162 22.24 -8.63 12.65
CA PRO A 162 22.81 -7.72 11.69
C PRO A 162 22.35 -8.02 10.24
N GLY A 163 22.07 -7.00 9.43
CA GLY A 163 21.73 -7.13 8.01
C GLY A 163 20.31 -7.61 7.73
N VAL A 164 19.47 -7.78 8.74
CA VAL A 164 18.05 -8.09 8.58
C VAL A 164 17.24 -6.81 8.60
N SER A 165 16.80 -6.36 7.42
CA SER A 165 15.93 -5.21 7.25
C SER A 165 14.95 -5.43 6.10
N ASP A 166 13.78 -4.81 6.14
CA ASP A 166 12.76 -4.83 5.08
C ASP A 166 12.44 -6.24 4.58
N ASN A 167 12.36 -7.18 5.50
CA ASN A 167 12.23 -8.61 5.20
C ASN A 167 10.77 -9.11 5.15
N VAL A 168 9.82 -8.28 5.57
CA VAL A 168 8.39 -8.60 5.54
C VAL A 168 7.66 -7.51 4.76
N GLN A 169 6.80 -7.91 3.85
CA GLN A 169 6.03 -6.98 3.03
C GLN A 169 4.55 -6.99 3.42
N TRP A 170 4.00 -5.80 3.64
CA TRP A 170 2.56 -5.62 3.77
C TRP A 170 1.84 -6.10 2.52
N LYS A 171 0.61 -6.56 2.68
CA LYS A 171 -0.25 -6.87 1.54
C LYS A 171 -0.48 -5.62 0.70
N SER A 172 -0.46 -5.82 -0.62
CA SER A 172 -0.84 -4.76 -1.55
C SER A 172 -2.29 -4.35 -1.35
N THR A 173 -2.55 -3.06 -1.44
CA THR A 173 -3.90 -2.50 -1.34
C THR A 173 -4.43 -2.14 -2.71
N TYR A 174 -5.71 -2.33 -2.91
CA TYR A 174 -6.41 -1.89 -4.12
C TYR A 174 -7.81 -1.40 -3.77
N SER A 175 -8.24 -0.39 -4.49
CA SER A 175 -9.60 0.16 -4.40
C SER A 175 -10.17 0.41 -5.77
N ALA A 176 -11.47 0.29 -5.90
CA ALA A 176 -12.18 0.64 -7.11
C ALA A 176 -13.48 1.36 -6.76
N ASP A 177 -13.73 2.46 -7.45
CA ASP A 177 -14.94 3.23 -7.35
C ASP A 177 -15.61 3.30 -8.72
N ALA A 178 -16.92 3.23 -8.75
CA ALA A 178 -17.69 3.29 -9.97
C ALA A 178 -18.87 4.26 -9.83
N ARG A 179 -19.11 5.03 -10.87
CA ARG A 179 -20.30 5.85 -11.01
C ARG A 179 -21.00 5.51 -12.32
N VAL A 180 -22.29 5.29 -12.26
CA VAL A 180 -23.13 5.04 -13.44
C VAL A 180 -24.25 6.05 -13.47
N ILE A 181 -24.45 6.70 -14.59
CA ILE A 181 -25.48 7.73 -14.79
C ILE A 181 -26.33 7.34 -16.01
N LYS A 182 -27.62 7.34 -15.84
CA LYS A 182 -28.60 7.24 -16.92
C LYS A 182 -29.33 8.57 -17.06
N ARG A 183 -29.23 9.20 -18.23
CA ARG A 183 -29.93 10.45 -18.54
C ARG A 183 -31.22 10.19 -19.30
N PHE A 184 -32.26 10.88 -18.87
CA PHE A 184 -33.54 10.95 -19.55
C PHE A 184 -33.78 12.42 -19.96
N ASP A 185 -34.13 12.63 -21.21
CA ASP A 185 -34.43 13.94 -21.74
C ASP A 185 -35.96 14.07 -21.93
N PHE A 186 -36.59 15.05 -21.25
CA PHE A 186 -38.00 15.35 -21.33
C PHE A 186 -38.14 16.86 -21.73
N ASN A 187 -38.35 17.15 -22.97
CA ASN A 187 -38.50 18.54 -23.47
C ASN A 187 -37.57 19.54 -22.79
N ASN A 188 -38.06 20.23 -21.75
CA ASN A 188 -37.32 21.27 -21.02
C ASN A 188 -36.64 20.76 -19.75
N VAL A 189 -36.85 19.50 -19.40
CA VAL A 189 -36.29 18.91 -18.16
C VAL A 189 -35.39 17.76 -18.51
N LYS A 190 -34.20 17.73 -17.93
CA LYS A 190 -33.29 16.56 -17.99
C LYS A 190 -33.21 15.94 -16.63
N LEU A 191 -33.33 14.62 -16.59
CA LEU A 191 -33.28 13.82 -15.37
C LEU A 191 -32.11 12.85 -15.44
N ASP A 192 -31.20 12.96 -14.51
CA ASP A 192 -30.07 12.04 -14.37
C ASP A 192 -30.31 11.14 -13.16
N LEU A 193 -30.51 9.86 -13.41
CA LEU A 193 -30.43 8.84 -12.36
C LEU A 193 -28.99 8.42 -12.21
N PHE A 194 -28.45 8.43 -10.99
CA PHE A 194 -27.08 8.00 -10.74
C PHE A 194 -26.97 6.94 -9.66
N LEU A 195 -25.97 6.10 -9.82
CA LEU A 195 -25.55 5.11 -8.88
C LEU A 195 -24.05 5.29 -8.65
N ASP A 196 -23.67 5.56 -7.40
CA ASP A 196 -22.29 5.66 -6.95
C ASP A 196 -21.95 4.47 -6.08
N ILE A 197 -20.85 3.80 -6.39
CA ILE A 197 -20.37 2.65 -5.64
C ILE A 197 -18.92 2.96 -5.25
N ASN A 198 -18.70 3.18 -3.97
CA ASN A 198 -17.36 3.29 -3.40
C ASN A 198 -16.89 1.91 -2.94
N ASN A 199 -15.61 1.64 -3.12
CA ASN A 199 -15.03 0.34 -2.83
C ASN A 199 -15.80 -0.82 -3.49
N LEU A 200 -15.93 -0.76 -4.83
CA LEU A 200 -16.71 -1.70 -5.65
C LEU A 200 -16.43 -3.18 -5.31
N PHE A 201 -15.18 -3.53 -5.06
CA PHE A 201 -14.77 -4.90 -4.75
C PHE A 201 -14.93 -5.26 -3.28
N ASN A 202 -15.40 -4.32 -2.45
CA ASN A 202 -15.41 -4.48 -1.00
C ASN A 202 -14.06 -4.96 -0.45
N SER A 203 -13.00 -4.37 -0.98
CA SER A 203 -11.63 -4.69 -0.59
C SER A 203 -11.44 -4.32 0.87
N LYS A 204 -10.83 -5.23 1.60
CA LYS A 204 -10.53 -5.08 3.01
C LYS A 204 -9.01 -5.06 3.17
N PHE A 205 -8.52 -4.15 3.98
CA PHE A 205 -7.11 -4.10 4.31
C PHE A 205 -6.93 -3.78 5.78
N LEU A 206 -5.91 -4.37 6.34
CA LEU A 206 -5.53 -4.12 7.70
C LEU A 206 -4.89 -2.74 7.80
N SER A 207 -5.29 -1.98 8.81
CA SER A 207 -4.70 -0.71 9.18
C SER A 207 -3.97 -0.86 10.51
N TYR A 208 -2.88 -0.12 10.69
CA TYR A 208 -2.21 -0.03 11.99
C TYR A 208 -3.17 0.42 13.12
N ALA A 209 -4.15 1.24 12.81
CA ALA A 209 -5.20 1.64 13.74
C ALA A 209 -6.13 0.48 14.20
N GLY A 210 -6.01 -0.69 13.57
CA GLY A 210 -6.71 -1.91 14.00
C GLY A 210 -6.10 -2.57 15.23
N PHE A 211 -4.91 -2.17 15.66
CA PHE A 211 -4.25 -2.68 16.86
C PHE A 211 -4.58 -1.80 18.07
N SER A 212 -4.74 -2.41 19.23
CA SER A 212 -5.08 -1.67 20.46
C SER A 212 -3.89 -0.86 20.98
N ASP A 213 -2.70 -1.40 20.83
CA ASP A 213 -1.46 -0.76 21.24
C ASP A 213 -0.26 -1.33 20.44
N TYR A 214 0.93 -0.89 20.80
CA TYR A 214 2.17 -1.34 20.16
C TYR A 214 2.46 -2.83 20.43
N TYR A 215 2.14 -3.35 21.61
CA TYR A 215 2.40 -4.74 21.94
C TYR A 215 1.51 -5.68 21.13
N ASP A 216 0.24 -5.35 20.99
CA ASP A 216 -0.69 -6.06 20.12
C ASP A 216 -0.18 -6.12 18.66
N TYR A 217 0.41 -5.04 18.17
CA TYR A 217 1.07 -5.03 16.86
C TYR A 217 2.32 -5.91 16.81
N VAL A 218 3.15 -5.87 17.82
CA VAL A 218 4.36 -6.72 17.90
C VAL A 218 3.97 -8.19 17.97
N ASP A 219 3.00 -8.55 18.80
CA ASP A 219 2.49 -9.93 18.91
C ASP A 219 1.95 -10.43 17.56
N TYR A 220 1.26 -9.57 16.82
CA TYR A 220 0.82 -9.89 15.47
C TYR A 220 2.00 -10.14 14.53
N LEU A 221 3.02 -9.28 14.54
CA LEU A 221 4.24 -9.48 13.74
C LEU A 221 4.96 -10.78 14.12
N GLU A 222 5.00 -11.10 15.40
CA GLU A 222 5.58 -12.34 15.90
C GLU A 222 4.84 -13.60 15.45
N SER A 223 3.55 -13.47 15.18
CA SER A 223 2.71 -14.56 14.69
C SER A 223 2.86 -14.86 13.20
N LEU A 224 3.48 -13.96 12.45
CA LEU A 224 3.56 -14.06 10.99
C LEU A 224 4.63 -15.04 10.55
N ARG A 225 4.38 -15.66 9.40
CA ARG A 225 5.38 -16.44 8.67
C ARG A 225 5.99 -15.62 7.56
N PHE A 226 7.23 -15.90 7.27
CA PHE A 226 7.90 -15.30 6.13
C PHE A 226 7.39 -15.90 4.81
N PRO A 227 7.42 -15.12 3.68
CA PRO A 227 6.91 -15.60 2.39
C PRO A 227 7.60 -16.84 1.82
N TRP A 228 8.82 -17.13 2.28
CA TRP A 228 9.65 -18.27 1.85
C TRP A 228 9.53 -19.49 2.76
N GLU A 229 8.81 -19.38 3.88
CA GLU A 229 8.59 -20.54 4.76
C GLU A 229 7.63 -21.52 4.09
N GLU A 230 7.99 -22.78 4.12
CA GLU A 230 7.18 -23.85 3.56
C GLU A 230 5.87 -24.02 4.32
N GLY A 231 4.84 -24.42 3.59
CA GLY A 231 3.52 -24.68 4.16
C GLY A 231 2.67 -23.44 4.27
N LYS A 232 1.90 -23.15 3.24
CA LYS A 232 0.80 -22.18 3.22
C LYS A 232 -0.42 -22.73 3.97
N GLU A 233 -0.19 -23.31 5.12
CA GLU A 233 -1.26 -23.82 5.95
C GLU A 233 -2.05 -22.69 6.59
N LYS A 234 -3.26 -23.01 7.06
CA LYS A 234 -4.07 -22.16 7.91
C LYS A 234 -3.21 -21.48 8.98
N GLY A 235 -3.15 -20.15 8.98
CA GLY A 235 -2.33 -19.40 9.91
C GLY A 235 -1.03 -18.83 9.32
N ASN A 236 -0.77 -19.02 8.05
CA ASN A 236 0.32 -18.38 7.35
C ASN A 236 -0.15 -17.04 6.78
N ASP A 237 -0.12 -15.99 7.59
CA ASP A 237 -0.56 -14.68 7.19
C ASP A 237 0.63 -13.81 6.81
N ARG A 238 0.37 -12.88 5.91
CA ARG A 238 1.26 -11.76 5.64
C ARG A 238 0.79 -10.55 6.42
N ILE A 239 1.68 -9.64 6.74
CA ILE A 239 1.33 -8.35 7.31
C ILE A 239 0.28 -7.67 6.43
N GLY A 240 -0.80 -7.22 7.05
CA GLY A 240 -1.93 -6.61 6.35
C GLY A 240 -2.95 -7.57 5.76
N ASP A 241 -2.76 -8.87 5.91
CA ASP A 241 -3.79 -9.83 5.51
C ASP A 241 -4.98 -9.77 6.47
N TYR A 242 -6.16 -9.83 5.87
CA TYR A 242 -7.39 -9.89 6.63
C TYR A 242 -7.73 -11.32 6.99
N ARG A 243 -8.08 -11.54 8.25
CA ARG A 243 -8.68 -12.78 8.71
C ARG A 243 -10.17 -12.64 8.89
N ASN A 244 -10.88 -13.64 8.44
CA ASN A 244 -12.28 -13.76 8.79
C ASN A 244 -12.38 -14.16 10.27
N TRP A 245 -13.15 -13.43 11.07
CA TRP A 245 -13.41 -13.73 12.48
C TRP A 245 -13.99 -15.14 12.73
N SER A 246 -14.58 -15.77 11.71
CA SER A 246 -15.06 -17.16 11.76
C SER A 246 -13.94 -18.19 11.57
N THR A 247 -12.69 -17.77 11.30
CA THR A 247 -11.55 -18.68 11.22
C THR A 247 -11.23 -19.18 12.62
N GLU A 248 -11.18 -20.49 12.79
CA GLU A 248 -10.88 -21.11 14.06
C GLU A 248 -9.53 -20.63 14.58
N TYR A 249 -9.57 -20.01 15.75
CA TYR A 249 -8.39 -19.53 16.44
C TYR A 249 -7.77 -20.65 17.26
N LYS A 250 -6.50 -20.91 17.02
CA LYS A 250 -5.68 -21.76 17.89
C LYS A 250 -4.74 -20.86 18.66
N PRO A 251 -5.10 -20.46 19.88
CA PRO A 251 -4.22 -19.66 20.69
C PRO A 251 -2.92 -20.41 20.92
N TYR A 252 -1.85 -19.69 20.81
CA TYR A 252 -0.55 -20.13 21.26
C TYR A 252 -0.63 -20.31 22.79
N ASN A 253 -0.39 -21.54 23.28
CA ASN A 253 -0.43 -21.85 24.69
C ASN A 253 0.99 -21.99 25.23
N PRO A 254 1.50 -21.03 26.01
CA PRO A 254 2.85 -21.12 26.58
C PRO A 254 3.08 -22.36 27.47
N LYS A 255 2.01 -23.02 27.96
CA LYS A 255 2.13 -24.25 28.74
C LYS A 255 2.56 -25.46 27.92
N ASP A 256 2.35 -25.41 26.62
CA ASP A 256 2.80 -26.46 25.70
C ASP A 256 4.32 -26.42 25.48
N TRP A 257 5.01 -25.43 26.08
CA TRP A 257 6.44 -25.21 25.98
C TRP A 257 7.28 -25.98 27.02
N GLU A 258 6.68 -26.47 28.09
CA GLU A 258 7.42 -27.21 29.11
C GLU A 258 8.00 -28.52 28.58
N ASN A 259 7.39 -29.07 27.51
CA ASN A 259 7.91 -30.23 26.78
C ASN A 259 7.51 -30.08 25.28
N PRO A 260 8.17 -29.22 24.51
CA PRO A 260 7.83 -29.02 23.13
C PRO A 260 8.07 -30.31 22.31
N THR A 261 7.06 -30.73 21.60
CA THR A 261 7.22 -31.75 20.55
C THR A 261 7.95 -31.14 19.34
N ASP A 262 8.45 -31.98 18.42
CA ASP A 262 9.03 -31.47 17.17
C ASP A 262 8.05 -30.60 16.37
N ALA A 263 6.75 -30.86 16.50
CA ALA A 263 5.70 -30.05 15.88
C ALA A 263 5.58 -28.70 16.57
N ASP A 264 5.65 -28.65 17.90
CA ASP A 264 5.60 -27.42 18.68
C ASP A 264 6.83 -26.56 18.43
N THR A 265 8.01 -27.17 18.34
CA THR A 265 9.25 -26.48 17.98
C THR A 265 9.14 -25.84 16.59
N LYS A 266 8.59 -26.55 15.61
CA LYS A 266 8.33 -26.00 14.27
C LYS A 266 7.30 -24.87 14.27
N ILE A 267 6.29 -24.95 15.13
CA ILE A 267 5.30 -23.87 15.31
C ILE A 267 5.97 -22.64 15.90
N LEU A 268 6.86 -22.80 16.86
CA LEU A 268 7.66 -21.74 17.46
C LEU A 268 8.62 -21.08 16.46
N GLU A 269 9.38 -21.90 15.76
CA GLU A 269 10.32 -21.43 14.75
C GLU A 269 9.61 -20.74 13.57
N ARG A 270 8.38 -21.14 13.28
CA ARG A 270 7.57 -20.66 12.15
C ARG A 270 6.59 -19.57 12.50
N LYS A 271 6.68 -18.95 13.69
CA LYS A 271 5.79 -17.88 14.09
C LYS A 271 4.32 -18.29 14.04
N ALA A 272 3.96 -19.13 14.99
CA ALA A 272 2.60 -19.62 15.11
C ALA A 272 1.56 -18.51 14.95
N TYR A 273 0.47 -18.89 14.39
CA TYR A 273 -0.68 -18.06 14.13
C TYR A 273 -1.26 -17.46 15.41
N ILE A 274 -1.39 -16.15 15.45
CA ILE A 274 -2.18 -15.42 16.45
C ILE A 274 -3.36 -14.76 15.74
N ASP A 275 -4.56 -14.95 16.28
CA ASP A 275 -5.72 -14.21 15.81
C ASP A 275 -5.62 -12.76 16.28
N MET A 276 -6.11 -11.84 15.47
CA MET A 276 -6.07 -10.44 15.82
C MET A 276 -7.17 -10.14 16.86
N PRO A 277 -6.81 -9.70 18.06
CA PRO A 277 -7.78 -9.46 19.12
C PRO A 277 -8.80 -8.39 18.75
N ASN A 278 -8.47 -7.47 17.86
CA ASN A 278 -9.27 -6.30 17.49
C ASN A 278 -10.05 -6.41 16.19
N ILE A 279 -10.16 -7.60 15.62
CA ILE A 279 -10.92 -7.82 14.37
C ILE A 279 -12.37 -7.30 14.43
N ARG A 280 -12.97 -7.22 15.61
CA ARG A 280 -14.35 -6.77 15.81
C ARG A 280 -14.55 -5.28 15.64
N SER A 281 -13.54 -4.48 15.84
CA SER A 281 -13.64 -3.03 15.79
C SER A 281 -12.80 -2.47 14.64
N THR A 282 -13.38 -2.12 13.52
CA THR A 282 -12.82 -1.11 12.62
C THR A 282 -11.55 -1.44 11.84
N SER A 283 -11.11 -2.68 11.74
CA SER A 283 -9.98 -3.07 10.89
C SER A 283 -10.22 -2.76 9.41
N PHE A 284 -11.41 -2.28 9.08
CA PHE A 284 -11.80 -1.98 7.71
C PHE A 284 -12.12 -0.51 7.57
N LEU A 285 -11.15 0.22 7.05
CA LEU A 285 -11.40 1.57 6.58
C LEU A 285 -12.12 1.46 5.23
N ASN A 286 -13.20 2.23 5.11
CA ASN A 286 -13.99 2.37 3.89
C ASN A 286 -14.66 1.05 3.40
N PRO A 287 -15.72 0.57 4.08
CA PRO A 287 -16.57 -0.48 3.54
C PRO A 287 -17.17 -0.05 2.20
N ARG A 288 -17.71 -1.01 1.46
CA ARG A 288 -18.43 -0.67 0.23
C ARG A 288 -19.70 0.11 0.56
N ASP A 289 -19.77 1.31 0.01
CA ASP A 289 -20.94 2.18 0.09
C ASP A 289 -21.60 2.28 -1.28
N VAL A 290 -22.94 2.26 -1.28
CA VAL A 290 -23.73 2.40 -2.49
C VAL A 290 -24.74 3.53 -2.31
N PHE A 291 -24.65 4.54 -3.14
CA PHE A 291 -25.55 5.68 -3.16
C PHE A 291 -26.28 5.73 -4.48
N PHE A 292 -27.56 5.98 -4.44
CA PHE A 292 -28.32 6.32 -5.65
C PHE A 292 -29.05 7.63 -5.46
N GLY A 293 -29.28 8.33 -6.54
CA GLY A 293 -29.97 9.62 -6.49
C GLY A 293 -30.43 10.09 -7.86
N VAL A 294 -31.05 11.25 -7.82
CA VAL A 294 -31.65 11.90 -8.98
C VAL A 294 -31.22 13.35 -9.03
N ASN A 295 -30.70 13.79 -10.17
CA ASN A 295 -30.48 15.20 -10.47
C ASN A 295 -31.48 15.67 -11.51
N VAL A 296 -32.16 16.76 -11.24
CA VAL A 296 -33.10 17.37 -12.16
C VAL A 296 -32.49 18.69 -12.66
N HIS A 297 -32.45 18.84 -13.97
CA HIS A 297 -31.96 20.04 -14.65
C HIS A 297 -33.10 20.67 -15.44
N PHE A 298 -33.37 21.94 -15.19
CA PHE A 298 -34.41 22.77 -15.81
C PHE A 298 -33.88 23.65 -16.91
#